data_4704a6457703b424dadd8814d6fe3573
#
_entry.id   4704a6457703b424dadd8814d6fe3573
#
_cell.length_a   1.000
_cell.length_b   1.000
_cell.length_c   1.000
_cell.angle_alpha   90.00
_cell.angle_beta   90.00
_cell.angle_gamma   90.00
#
_symmetry.space_group_name_H-M   'P 1'
#
loop_
_entity.id
_entity.type
_entity.pdbx_description
1 polymer ?
#
loop_
_entity_poly.entity_id
_entity_poly.type
_entity_poly.pdbx_seq_one_letter_code
_entity_poly.pdbx_strand_id
1 'polypeptide(L)'
;MNCDRKEVAGKKGFKTYVLTIDCVGKPAKAYLTIPENAKAKSLPLWVNVHGYGVSRINPPYSDGHIMLSVARHSYELGQSGEYYKQQKVKLARFGLNAENDPENNYFKFMILRDLRAIEYAKTLPEWNGKDITVSGGSMGGFQSIFVAALDKDITLCKPTIPWMCNLNAENEGRQKSLFKPAYTPAVLYFDSTNAIKRVKCPVEILAYLGDYVCPPAGIAVLYNNANPNTKIVFKQNGTHGYRSPWKKNPTSVREK
;
A
#
# COMPACT_ATOMS: atom_id res chain seq x y z
N MET A 1 9.46 -14.48 15.76
CA MET A 1 9.76 -13.46 14.73
C MET A 1 10.98 -12.67 15.18
N ASN A 2 12.04 -12.65 14.39
CA ASN A 2 13.23 -11.89 14.71
C ASN A 2 13.11 -10.47 14.09
N CYS A 3 13.34 -9.42 14.91
CA CYS A 3 13.26 -8.03 14.51
C CYS A 3 14.36 -7.23 15.19
N ASP A 4 15.22 -6.61 14.38
CA ASP A 4 16.08 -5.52 14.86
C ASP A 4 15.27 -4.21 14.84
N ARG A 5 15.09 -3.63 16.04
CA ARG A 5 14.37 -2.39 16.28
C ARG A 5 15.32 -1.34 16.79
N LYS A 6 15.72 -0.43 15.92
CA LYS A 6 16.66 0.65 16.24
C LYS A 6 15.91 1.97 16.42
N GLU A 7 16.05 2.60 17.57
CA GLU A 7 15.54 3.96 17.79
C GLU A 7 16.39 4.99 17.03
N VAL A 8 15.71 5.95 16.42
CA VAL A 8 16.33 7.00 15.60
C VAL A 8 15.74 8.37 15.95
N ALA A 9 16.45 9.44 15.63
CA ALA A 9 15.94 10.79 15.80
C ALA A 9 14.64 10.99 15.02
N GLY A 10 13.64 11.58 15.65
CA GLY A 10 12.31 11.81 15.11
C GLY A 10 11.68 13.10 15.57
N LYS A 11 10.36 13.21 15.43
CA LYS A 11 9.58 14.35 15.92
C LYS A 11 9.47 14.29 17.45
N LYS A 12 9.63 15.42 18.12
CA LYS A 12 9.41 15.54 19.57
C LYS A 12 8.01 15.03 19.96
N GLY A 13 7.91 14.28 21.05
CA GLY A 13 6.68 13.65 21.54
C GLY A 13 6.39 12.28 20.92
N PHE A 14 7.33 11.75 20.11
CA PHE A 14 7.20 10.43 19.48
C PHE A 14 8.48 9.63 19.62
N LYS A 15 8.35 8.36 19.94
CA LYS A 15 9.40 7.35 19.75
C LYS A 15 9.39 6.95 18.28
N THR A 16 10.55 7.03 17.65
CA THR A 16 10.71 6.71 16.21
C THR A 16 11.72 5.60 16.04
N TYR A 17 11.34 4.57 15.31
CA TYR A 17 12.18 3.39 15.10
C TYR A 17 12.33 3.06 13.61
N VAL A 18 13.49 2.54 13.26
CA VAL A 18 13.71 1.77 12.03
C VAL A 18 13.65 0.30 12.41
N LEU A 19 12.82 -0.44 11.70
CA LEU A 19 12.65 -1.88 11.84
C LEU A 19 13.35 -2.62 10.71
N THR A 20 14.02 -3.71 11.05
CA THR A 20 14.51 -4.73 10.12
C THR A 20 13.95 -6.07 10.60
N ILE A 21 13.01 -6.63 9.88
CA ILE A 21 12.25 -7.81 10.30
C ILE A 21 12.54 -8.95 9.34
N ASP A 22 12.93 -10.10 9.86
CA ASP A 22 13.18 -11.29 9.04
C ASP A 22 11.93 -11.69 8.26
N CYS A 23 12.12 -11.87 6.96
CA CYS A 23 11.07 -12.26 6.03
C CYS A 23 11.62 -13.17 4.93
N VAL A 24 10.76 -13.94 4.30
CA VAL A 24 11.13 -14.79 3.15
C VAL A 24 11.77 -13.94 2.05
N GLY A 25 12.91 -14.36 1.55
CA GLY A 25 13.69 -13.72 0.51
C GLY A 25 14.54 -12.56 1.02
N LYS A 26 13.94 -11.45 1.41
CA LYS A 26 14.64 -10.26 1.93
C LYS A 26 13.88 -9.67 3.11
N PRO A 27 14.58 -9.08 4.11
CA PRO A 27 13.95 -8.51 5.28
C PRO A 27 12.94 -7.41 4.94
N ALA A 28 11.89 -7.30 5.74
CA ALA A 28 10.99 -6.15 5.72
C ALA A 28 11.67 -4.97 6.44
N LYS A 29 11.61 -3.79 5.83
CA LYS A 29 12.10 -2.53 6.40
C LYS A 29 10.94 -1.59 6.61
N ALA A 30 10.83 -0.97 7.78
CA ALA A 30 9.76 -0.04 8.08
C ALA A 30 10.20 1.06 9.05
N TYR A 31 9.54 2.22 8.98
CA TYR A 31 9.49 3.14 10.09
C TYR A 31 8.29 2.80 10.99
N LEU A 32 8.53 2.82 12.29
CA LEU A 32 7.52 2.72 13.32
C LEU A 32 7.55 3.99 14.17
N THR A 33 6.41 4.64 14.37
CA THR A 33 6.31 5.77 15.30
C THR A 33 5.17 5.56 16.28
N ILE A 34 5.43 5.89 17.54
CA ILE A 34 4.51 5.72 18.67
C ILE A 34 4.53 7.01 19.50
N PRO A 35 3.40 7.62 19.85
CA PRO A 35 3.37 8.73 20.82
C PRO A 35 4.05 8.33 22.13
N GLU A 36 4.91 9.19 22.68
CA GLU A 36 5.66 8.89 23.92
C GLU A 36 4.75 8.62 25.13
N ASN A 37 3.57 9.25 25.16
CA ASN A 37 2.59 9.11 26.24
C ASN A 37 1.58 7.97 26.01
N ALA A 38 1.77 7.13 24.99
CA ALA A 38 0.88 6.02 24.67
C ALA A 38 0.81 5.02 25.84
N LYS A 39 -0.41 4.66 26.21
CA LYS A 39 -0.67 3.62 27.23
C LYS A 39 -0.79 2.25 26.55
N ALA A 40 -0.61 1.20 27.31
CA ALA A 40 -0.85 -0.15 26.83
C ALA A 40 -2.30 -0.31 26.32
N LYS A 41 -2.46 -1.00 25.19
CA LYS A 41 -3.75 -1.30 24.54
C LYS A 41 -4.62 -0.07 24.25
N SER A 42 -4.01 1.08 23.95
CA SER A 42 -4.76 2.34 23.77
C SER A 42 -4.85 2.82 22.32
N LEU A 43 -3.96 2.40 21.43
CA LEU A 43 -3.85 2.99 20.11
C LEU A 43 -4.23 2.01 18.98
N PRO A 44 -5.01 2.47 18.00
CA PRO A 44 -5.16 1.76 16.73
C PRO A 44 -3.86 1.79 15.93
N LEU A 45 -3.69 0.81 15.05
CA LEU A 45 -2.56 0.73 14.12
C LEU A 45 -2.95 1.31 12.75
N TRP A 46 -2.14 2.22 12.22
CA TRP A 46 -2.24 2.72 10.87
C TRP A 46 -1.02 2.32 10.05
N VAL A 47 -1.26 1.56 8.99
CA VAL A 47 -0.21 1.04 8.10
C VAL A 47 -0.22 1.81 6.79
N ASN A 48 0.92 2.42 6.46
CA ASN A 48 1.16 3.06 5.17
C ASN A 48 2.04 2.18 4.31
N VAL A 49 1.57 1.87 3.10
CA VAL A 49 2.32 1.21 2.04
C VAL A 49 2.47 2.15 0.83
N HIS A 50 3.54 2.00 0.05
CA HIS A 50 3.99 3.07 -0.84
C HIS A 50 3.82 2.75 -2.33
N GLY A 51 3.62 3.81 -3.13
CA GLY A 51 3.54 3.76 -4.59
C GLY A 51 4.82 3.29 -5.26
N TYR A 52 4.77 3.06 -6.58
CA TYR A 52 5.88 2.57 -7.38
C TYR A 52 7.07 3.54 -7.37
N GLY A 53 8.26 2.97 -7.46
CA GLY A 53 9.52 3.70 -7.55
C GLY A 53 10.42 3.51 -6.34
N VAL A 54 11.60 4.11 -6.39
CA VAL A 54 12.60 4.09 -5.32
C VAL A 54 12.85 5.52 -4.87
N SER A 55 12.49 5.82 -3.65
CA SER A 55 12.69 7.14 -3.06
C SER A 55 12.76 7.04 -1.55
N ARG A 56 13.36 8.04 -0.93
CA ARG A 56 13.30 8.20 0.51
C ARG A 56 11.84 8.22 0.97
N ILE A 57 11.53 7.46 1.99
CA ILE A 57 10.31 7.59 2.77
C ILE A 57 10.63 8.25 4.10
N ASN A 58 9.68 8.95 4.69
CA ASN A 58 9.83 9.58 5.98
C ASN A 58 8.91 8.89 6.99
N PRO A 59 9.28 8.87 8.29
CA PRO A 59 8.39 8.36 9.32
C PRO A 59 7.13 9.24 9.42
N PRO A 60 5.92 8.67 9.36
CA PRO A 60 4.67 9.38 9.61
C PRO A 60 4.44 9.56 11.11
N TYR A 61 3.69 10.57 11.51
CA TYR A 61 3.36 10.83 12.91
C TYR A 61 1.88 11.10 13.10
N SER A 62 1.30 10.54 14.16
CA SER A 62 -0.09 10.75 14.56
C SER A 62 -0.22 10.58 16.08
N ASP A 63 -0.86 11.53 16.74
CA ASP A 63 -1.10 11.45 18.19
C ASP A 63 -2.12 10.38 18.58
N GLY A 64 -2.97 9.96 17.63
CA GLY A 64 -4.04 8.98 17.85
C GLY A 64 -3.74 7.58 17.31
N HIS A 65 -2.55 7.28 16.78
CA HIS A 65 -2.24 6.01 16.15
C HIS A 65 -0.80 5.58 16.38
N ILE A 66 -0.58 4.28 16.42
CA ILE A 66 0.71 3.70 16.05
C ILE A 66 0.81 3.80 14.54
N MET A 67 1.88 4.43 14.02
CA MET A 67 2.09 4.56 12.58
C MET A 67 3.19 3.62 12.13
N LEU A 68 2.87 2.74 11.18
CA LEU A 68 3.80 1.82 10.52
C LEU A 68 3.92 2.22 9.05
N SER A 69 5.12 2.57 8.59
CA SER A 69 5.39 2.92 7.19
C SER A 69 6.34 1.90 6.59
N VAL A 70 5.79 0.95 5.82
CA VAL A 70 6.56 -0.18 5.26
C VAL A 70 7.23 0.23 3.96
N ALA A 71 8.54 -0.02 3.86
CA ALA A 71 9.28 0.22 2.64
C ALA A 71 8.90 -0.82 1.58
N ARG A 72 8.54 -0.35 0.37
CA ARG A 72 8.20 -1.22 -0.78
C ARG A 72 9.31 -2.16 -1.22
N HIS A 73 10.55 -1.83 -0.85
CA HIS A 73 11.75 -2.62 -1.14
C HIS A 73 12.51 -2.87 0.16
N SER A 74 13.37 -3.90 0.14
CA SER A 74 14.29 -4.19 1.25
C SER A 74 15.58 -3.37 1.14
N TYR A 75 15.49 -2.06 1.02
CA TYR A 75 16.62 -1.13 1.08
C TYR A 75 16.71 -0.44 2.44
N GLU A 76 17.89 0.08 2.79
CA GLU A 76 18.09 0.77 4.06
C GLU A 76 17.33 2.09 4.11
N LEU A 77 16.75 2.39 5.27
CA LEU A 77 16.01 3.61 5.54
C LEU A 77 16.94 4.71 6.10
N GLY A 78 16.53 5.97 5.96
CA GLY A 78 17.28 7.10 6.50
C GLY A 78 18.58 7.43 5.75
N GLN A 79 18.83 6.84 4.59
CA GLN A 79 20.04 7.02 3.81
C GLN A 79 20.07 8.32 3.01
N SER A 80 21.22 8.64 2.41
CA SER A 80 21.42 9.81 1.56
C SER A 80 20.63 9.76 0.26
N GLY A 81 20.42 10.91 -0.38
CA GLY A 81 19.82 10.98 -1.71
C GLY A 81 20.57 10.18 -2.77
N GLU A 82 21.90 10.15 -2.68
CA GLU A 82 22.75 9.39 -3.60
C GLU A 82 22.53 7.88 -3.45
N TYR A 83 22.41 7.37 -2.23
CA TYR A 83 22.04 5.98 -1.99
C TYR A 83 20.74 5.60 -2.71
N TYR A 84 19.69 6.43 -2.59
CA TYR A 84 18.41 6.13 -3.24
C TYR A 84 18.47 6.22 -4.77
N LYS A 85 19.30 7.09 -5.34
CA LYS A 85 19.57 7.12 -6.79
C LYS A 85 20.18 5.80 -7.26
N GLN A 86 21.18 5.27 -6.54
CA GLN A 86 21.81 3.98 -6.85
C GLN A 86 20.80 2.82 -6.72
N GLN A 87 19.97 2.81 -5.66
CA GLN A 87 18.92 1.80 -5.51
C GLN A 87 17.89 1.89 -6.64
N LYS A 88 17.56 3.09 -7.13
CA LYS A 88 16.65 3.28 -8.27
C LYS A 88 17.18 2.63 -9.54
N VAL A 89 18.47 2.68 -9.80
CA VAL A 89 19.10 1.99 -10.94
C VAL A 89 19.02 0.48 -10.77
N LYS A 90 19.42 -0.04 -9.58
CA LYS A 90 19.40 -1.49 -9.28
C LYS A 90 18.01 -2.10 -9.34
N LEU A 91 16.99 -1.34 -8.99
CA LEU A 91 15.59 -1.78 -8.92
C LEU A 91 14.76 -1.24 -10.10
N ALA A 92 15.43 -0.82 -11.18
CA ALA A 92 14.73 -0.33 -12.37
C ALA A 92 13.76 -1.39 -12.91
N ARG A 93 12.50 -0.95 -13.16
CA ARG A 93 11.44 -1.80 -13.71
C ARG A 93 11.11 -3.06 -12.90
N PHE A 94 11.37 -3.05 -11.58
CA PHE A 94 11.01 -4.17 -10.71
C PHE A 94 9.54 -4.58 -10.92
N GLY A 95 9.27 -5.88 -10.91
CA GLY A 95 7.92 -6.44 -11.06
C GLY A 95 7.26 -6.24 -12.44
N LEU A 96 7.89 -5.50 -13.37
CA LEU A 96 7.35 -5.28 -14.71
C LEU A 96 7.81 -6.33 -15.73
N ASN A 97 8.93 -6.99 -15.46
CA ASN A 97 9.36 -8.15 -16.25
C ASN A 97 8.39 -9.28 -15.94
N ALA A 98 7.70 -9.72 -16.99
CA ALA A 98 6.70 -10.76 -16.88
C ALA A 98 7.36 -12.13 -16.63
N GLU A 99 7.79 -12.36 -15.39
CA GLU A 99 8.12 -13.71 -14.96
C GLU A 99 6.82 -14.53 -14.95
N ASN A 100 6.82 -15.61 -15.69
CA ASN A 100 5.64 -16.47 -15.84
C ASN A 100 5.50 -17.45 -14.64
N ASP A 101 6.16 -17.14 -13.54
CA ASP A 101 6.11 -17.90 -12.29
C ASP A 101 5.59 -17.01 -11.15
N PRO A 102 4.35 -17.22 -10.67
CA PRO A 102 3.80 -16.44 -9.56
C PRO A 102 4.54 -16.65 -8.25
N GLU A 103 5.20 -17.81 -8.07
CA GLU A 103 5.93 -18.14 -6.84
C GLU A 103 7.22 -17.32 -6.69
N ASN A 104 7.87 -16.95 -7.79
CA ASN A 104 9.08 -16.13 -7.81
C ASN A 104 8.81 -14.66 -8.19
N ASN A 105 7.54 -14.26 -8.25
CA ASN A 105 7.16 -12.91 -8.64
C ASN A 105 7.53 -11.88 -7.56
N TYR A 106 8.04 -10.74 -8.01
CA TYR A 106 8.45 -9.63 -7.12
C TYR A 106 7.34 -9.16 -6.18
N PHE A 107 6.09 -9.11 -6.66
CA PHE A 107 4.94 -8.64 -5.88
C PHE A 107 4.60 -9.58 -4.73
N LYS A 108 4.78 -10.89 -4.90
CA LYS A 108 4.62 -11.87 -3.81
C LYS A 108 5.52 -11.49 -2.62
N PHE A 109 6.81 -11.32 -2.87
CA PHE A 109 7.76 -10.98 -1.81
C PHE A 109 7.52 -9.59 -1.21
N MET A 110 7.02 -8.63 -1.99
CA MET A 110 6.63 -7.31 -1.49
C MET A 110 5.46 -7.42 -0.51
N ILE A 111 4.41 -8.13 -0.88
CA ILE A 111 3.23 -8.35 -0.02
C ILE A 111 3.61 -9.11 1.25
N LEU A 112 4.49 -10.12 1.16
CA LEU A 112 4.98 -10.86 2.33
C LEU A 112 5.72 -9.94 3.31
N ARG A 113 6.50 -8.96 2.83
CA ARG A 113 7.16 -7.96 3.69
C ARG A 113 6.14 -7.06 4.39
N ASP A 114 5.09 -6.64 3.69
CA ASP A 114 4.01 -5.83 4.27
C ASP A 114 3.32 -6.59 5.41
N LEU A 115 2.91 -7.83 5.15
CA LEU A 115 2.28 -8.71 6.14
C LEU A 115 3.20 -8.97 7.35
N ARG A 116 4.49 -9.23 7.11
CA ARG A 116 5.46 -9.46 8.18
C ARG A 116 5.64 -8.23 9.08
N ALA A 117 5.66 -7.03 8.50
CA ALA A 117 5.74 -5.80 9.27
C ALA A 117 4.49 -5.55 10.12
N ILE A 118 3.30 -5.88 9.61
CA ILE A 118 2.04 -5.80 10.34
C ILE A 118 1.99 -6.83 11.46
N GLU A 119 2.40 -8.06 11.20
CA GLU A 119 2.48 -9.12 12.21
C GLU A 119 3.38 -8.70 13.39
N TYR A 120 4.52 -8.05 13.11
CA TYR A 120 5.34 -7.46 14.17
C TYR A 120 4.59 -6.35 14.93
N ALA A 121 3.93 -5.43 14.22
CA ALA A 121 3.23 -4.33 14.86
C ALA A 121 2.07 -4.79 15.76
N LYS A 122 1.45 -5.92 15.47
CA LYS A 122 0.44 -6.56 16.33
C LYS A 122 1.00 -7.06 17.67
N THR A 123 2.32 -7.17 17.83
CA THR A 123 2.96 -7.55 19.11
C THR A 123 3.22 -6.37 20.03
N LEU A 124 3.00 -5.13 19.56
CA LEU A 124 3.29 -3.92 20.33
C LEU A 124 2.31 -3.79 21.52
N PRO A 125 2.81 -3.50 22.71
CA PRO A 125 1.96 -3.37 23.91
C PRO A 125 0.96 -2.22 23.82
N GLU A 126 1.26 -1.16 23.05
CA GLU A 126 0.41 0.01 22.87
C GLU A 126 -0.76 -0.24 21.89
N TRP A 127 -0.66 -1.27 21.03
CA TRP A 127 -1.75 -1.61 20.10
C TRP A 127 -3.01 -2.05 20.87
N ASN A 128 -4.17 -1.52 20.47
CA ASN A 128 -5.45 -1.78 21.15
C ASN A 128 -6.01 -3.20 20.91
N GLY A 129 -5.32 -4.03 20.12
CA GLY A 129 -5.67 -5.43 19.87
C GLY A 129 -6.79 -5.65 18.86
N LYS A 130 -7.32 -4.60 18.21
CA LYS A 130 -8.48 -4.73 17.33
C LYS A 130 -8.44 -3.87 16.06
N ASP A 131 -8.01 -2.62 16.12
CA ASP A 131 -8.17 -1.68 15.02
C ASP A 131 -6.90 -1.58 14.19
N ILE A 132 -6.99 -1.95 12.90
CA ILE A 132 -5.90 -1.84 11.92
C ILE A 132 -6.43 -1.22 10.63
N THR A 133 -5.93 -0.05 10.29
CA THR A 133 -6.16 0.58 8.98
C THR A 133 -4.95 0.38 8.08
N VAL A 134 -5.15 -0.12 6.87
CA VAL A 134 -4.12 -0.16 5.83
C VAL A 134 -4.43 0.84 4.73
N SER A 135 -3.45 1.63 4.31
CA SER A 135 -3.63 2.68 3.29
C SER A 135 -2.41 2.81 2.37
N GLY A 136 -2.66 3.22 1.14
CA GLY A 136 -1.61 3.52 0.18
C GLY A 136 -2.14 4.02 -1.15
N GLY A 137 -1.26 4.66 -1.92
CA GLY A 137 -1.60 5.19 -3.24
C GLY A 137 -0.93 4.41 -4.37
N SER A 138 -1.60 4.27 -5.53
CA SER A 138 -1.06 3.60 -6.72
C SER A 138 -0.67 2.15 -6.41
N MET A 139 0.59 1.77 -6.57
CA MET A 139 1.09 0.46 -6.12
C MET A 139 0.87 0.24 -4.61
N GLY A 140 0.85 1.30 -3.79
CA GLY A 140 0.46 1.20 -2.38
C GLY A 140 -1.02 0.85 -2.22
N GLY A 141 -1.89 1.33 -3.09
CA GLY A 141 -3.30 0.91 -3.13
C GLY A 141 -3.47 -0.57 -3.48
N PHE A 142 -2.67 -1.06 -4.43
CA PHE A 142 -2.56 -2.49 -4.73
C PHE A 142 -2.11 -3.29 -3.49
N GLN A 143 -1.02 -2.88 -2.83
CA GLN A 143 -0.54 -3.52 -1.60
C GLN A 143 -1.61 -3.52 -0.51
N SER A 144 -2.30 -2.40 -0.29
CA SER A 144 -3.37 -2.30 0.73
C SER A 144 -4.47 -3.33 0.51
N ILE A 145 -4.89 -3.55 -0.73
CA ILE A 145 -5.91 -4.53 -1.09
C ILE A 145 -5.42 -5.94 -0.81
N PHE A 146 -4.19 -6.28 -1.22
CA PHE A 146 -3.62 -7.61 -1.00
C PHE A 146 -3.41 -7.91 0.49
N VAL A 147 -2.93 -6.94 1.26
CA VAL A 147 -2.79 -7.06 2.71
C VAL A 147 -4.16 -7.32 3.35
N ALA A 148 -5.19 -6.52 3.00
CA ALA A 148 -6.53 -6.72 3.55
C ALA A 148 -7.22 -8.02 3.09
N ALA A 149 -6.82 -8.56 1.93
CA ALA A 149 -7.32 -9.84 1.44
C ALA A 149 -6.68 -11.05 2.14
N LEU A 150 -5.46 -10.90 2.68
CA LEU A 150 -4.66 -11.98 3.27
C LEU A 150 -4.62 -11.93 4.80
N ASP A 151 -4.80 -10.75 5.40
CA ASP A 151 -4.83 -10.56 6.85
C ASP A 151 -6.24 -10.17 7.32
N LYS A 152 -6.93 -11.12 7.95
CA LYS A 152 -8.31 -10.96 8.44
C LYS A 152 -8.47 -9.96 9.60
N ASP A 153 -7.37 -9.58 10.24
CA ASP A 153 -7.38 -8.61 11.35
C ASP A 153 -7.39 -7.15 10.86
N ILE A 154 -7.24 -6.92 9.55
CA ILE A 154 -7.43 -5.58 8.96
C ILE A 154 -8.90 -5.18 9.10
N THR A 155 -9.14 -4.03 9.74
CA THR A 155 -10.49 -3.52 10.02
C THR A 155 -10.94 -2.41 9.07
N LEU A 156 -10.00 -1.80 8.32
CA LEU A 156 -10.30 -0.80 7.30
C LEU A 156 -9.23 -0.78 6.21
N CYS A 157 -9.63 -0.85 4.94
CA CYS A 157 -8.74 -0.74 3.78
C CYS A 157 -9.01 0.55 3.00
N LYS A 158 -7.98 1.41 2.82
CA LYS A 158 -8.11 2.73 2.17
C LYS A 158 -7.19 2.85 0.95
N PRO A 159 -7.48 2.16 -0.17
CA PRO A 159 -6.68 2.26 -1.39
C PRO A 159 -7.01 3.55 -2.14
N THR A 160 -5.97 4.35 -2.42
CA THR A 160 -6.08 5.54 -3.26
C THR A 160 -5.53 5.22 -4.64
N ILE A 161 -6.32 5.49 -5.71
CA ILE A 161 -5.93 5.22 -7.11
C ILE A 161 -5.21 3.85 -7.24
N PRO A 162 -5.82 2.74 -6.78
CA PRO A 162 -5.14 1.46 -6.73
C PRO A 162 -4.66 1.00 -8.10
N TRP A 163 -3.41 0.52 -8.13
CA TRP A 163 -2.79 0.01 -9.34
C TRP A 163 -3.16 -1.46 -9.59
N MET A 164 -2.85 -1.95 -10.80
CA MET A 164 -3.11 -3.34 -11.23
C MET A 164 -4.58 -3.75 -11.08
N CYS A 165 -5.48 -2.87 -11.47
CA CYS A 165 -6.91 -3.15 -11.53
C CYS A 165 -7.30 -3.50 -12.97
N ASN A 166 -7.87 -4.70 -13.16
CA ASN A 166 -8.29 -5.22 -14.45
C ASN A 166 -7.15 -5.25 -15.48
N LEU A 167 -6.15 -6.10 -15.24
CA LEU A 167 -4.97 -6.22 -16.11
C LEU A 167 -5.29 -6.67 -17.53
N ASN A 168 -6.45 -7.29 -17.77
CA ASN A 168 -6.95 -7.70 -19.05
C ASN A 168 -7.81 -6.64 -19.78
N ALA A 169 -7.85 -5.42 -19.27
CA ALA A 169 -8.77 -4.36 -19.75
C ALA A 169 -8.76 -4.16 -21.27
N GLU A 170 -7.59 -4.26 -21.89
CA GLU A 170 -7.42 -4.07 -23.36
C GLU A 170 -8.21 -5.09 -24.16
N ASN A 171 -8.15 -6.36 -23.77
CA ASN A 171 -8.87 -7.44 -24.42
C ASN A 171 -10.38 -7.39 -24.18
N GLU A 172 -10.80 -6.61 -23.16
CA GLU A 172 -12.19 -6.41 -22.77
C GLU A 172 -12.75 -5.06 -23.25
N GLY A 173 -12.03 -4.36 -24.14
CA GLY A 173 -12.46 -3.06 -24.69
C GLY A 173 -12.46 -1.91 -23.69
N ARG A 174 -11.71 -2.01 -22.59
CA ARG A 174 -11.60 -0.96 -21.57
C ARG A 174 -10.29 -0.19 -21.69
N GLN A 175 -10.22 0.94 -20.99
CA GLN A 175 -9.03 1.78 -20.99
C GLN A 175 -7.80 1.02 -20.50
N LYS A 176 -6.75 1.00 -21.31
CA LYS A 176 -5.44 0.46 -21.00
C LYS A 176 -4.71 1.32 -19.96
N SER A 177 -4.07 0.69 -18.99
CA SER A 177 -3.07 1.35 -18.16
C SER A 177 -1.80 1.63 -18.95
N LEU A 178 -1.27 2.86 -18.89
CA LEU A 178 0.01 3.20 -19.53
C LEU A 178 1.23 2.61 -18.81
N PHE A 179 1.05 2.16 -17.57
CA PHE A 179 2.12 1.59 -16.77
C PHE A 179 1.63 0.37 -16.01
N LYS A 180 1.92 -0.80 -16.54
CA LYS A 180 1.57 -2.10 -15.95
C LYS A 180 2.57 -3.18 -16.38
N PRO A 181 2.65 -4.31 -15.67
CA PRO A 181 3.36 -5.49 -16.16
C PRO A 181 2.77 -5.98 -17.49
N ALA A 182 3.56 -6.70 -18.28
CA ALA A 182 3.03 -7.44 -19.41
C ALA A 182 1.99 -8.45 -18.91
N TYR A 183 0.93 -8.65 -19.70
CA TYR A 183 -0.10 -9.61 -19.39
C TYR A 183 0.45 -11.05 -19.53
N THR A 184 0.39 -11.82 -18.45
CA THR A 184 0.71 -13.24 -18.40
C THR A 184 -0.25 -13.95 -17.45
N PRO A 185 -0.47 -15.27 -17.59
CA PRO A 185 -1.26 -16.00 -16.60
C PRO A 185 -0.78 -15.82 -15.16
N ALA A 186 0.54 -15.73 -14.96
CA ALA A 186 1.13 -15.52 -13.64
C ALA A 186 0.79 -14.14 -13.06
N VAL A 187 0.75 -13.09 -13.88
CA VAL A 187 0.47 -11.74 -13.40
C VAL A 187 -0.98 -11.56 -12.95
N LEU A 188 -1.89 -12.39 -13.41
CA LEU A 188 -3.30 -12.39 -12.99
C LEU A 188 -3.49 -12.72 -11.52
N TYR A 189 -2.57 -13.47 -10.91
CA TYR A 189 -2.57 -13.69 -9.44
C TYR A 189 -2.43 -12.38 -8.67
N PHE A 190 -1.87 -11.36 -9.30
CA PHE A 190 -1.64 -10.03 -8.73
C PHE A 190 -2.62 -8.97 -9.25
N ASP A 191 -3.71 -9.34 -9.92
CA ASP A 191 -4.77 -8.40 -10.27
C ASP A 191 -5.58 -8.02 -9.03
N SER A 192 -5.61 -6.72 -8.71
CA SER A 192 -6.36 -6.18 -7.58
C SER A 192 -7.85 -6.51 -7.63
N THR A 193 -8.42 -6.66 -8.86
CA THR A 193 -9.83 -7.02 -9.03
C THR A 193 -10.15 -8.46 -8.61
N ASN A 194 -9.14 -9.32 -8.55
CA ASN A 194 -9.28 -10.66 -8.01
C ASN A 194 -9.07 -10.68 -6.49
N ALA A 195 -8.08 -9.95 -6.00
CA ALA A 195 -7.78 -9.89 -4.57
C ALA A 195 -8.92 -9.27 -3.74
N ILE A 196 -9.57 -8.21 -4.26
CA ILE A 196 -10.63 -7.48 -3.55
C ILE A 196 -11.82 -8.37 -3.14
N LYS A 197 -12.10 -9.43 -3.89
CA LYS A 197 -13.16 -10.42 -3.59
C LYS A 197 -12.98 -11.11 -2.25
N ARG A 198 -11.74 -11.15 -1.73
CA ARG A 198 -11.37 -11.78 -0.45
C ARG A 198 -11.35 -10.80 0.72
N VAL A 199 -11.38 -9.49 0.46
CA VAL A 199 -11.41 -8.46 1.50
C VAL A 199 -12.73 -8.52 2.23
N LYS A 200 -12.70 -8.58 3.57
CA LYS A 200 -13.91 -8.69 4.42
C LYS A 200 -14.22 -7.40 5.18
N CYS A 201 -13.20 -6.58 5.45
CA CYS A 201 -13.39 -5.29 6.11
C CYS A 201 -14.01 -4.25 5.17
N PRO A 202 -14.54 -3.14 5.69
CA PRO A 202 -14.89 -1.96 4.89
C PRO A 202 -13.74 -1.47 4.03
N VAL A 203 -14.08 -1.00 2.81
CA VAL A 203 -13.09 -0.47 1.85
C VAL A 203 -13.50 0.93 1.42
N GLU A 204 -12.58 1.89 1.51
CA GLU A 204 -12.78 3.26 1.03
C GLU A 204 -11.84 3.55 -0.14
N ILE A 205 -12.34 3.48 -1.36
CA ILE A 205 -11.58 3.67 -2.59
C ILE A 205 -11.64 5.14 -3.02
N LEU A 206 -10.48 5.70 -3.37
CA LEU A 206 -10.39 6.99 -4.06
C LEU A 206 -9.89 6.78 -5.49
N ALA A 207 -10.55 7.35 -6.50
CA ALA A 207 -10.16 7.32 -7.90
C ALA A 207 -10.14 8.71 -8.51
N TYR A 208 -9.23 8.98 -9.47
CA TYR A 208 -9.25 10.18 -10.30
C TYR A 208 -9.70 9.84 -11.72
N LEU A 209 -10.65 10.60 -12.27
CA LEU A 209 -11.20 10.33 -13.60
C LEU A 209 -10.19 10.55 -14.74
N GLY A 210 -9.18 11.39 -14.55
CA GLY A 210 -8.12 11.63 -15.51
C GLY A 210 -6.89 10.73 -15.34
N ASP A 211 -6.95 9.69 -14.49
CA ASP A 211 -5.80 8.82 -14.23
C ASP A 211 -5.60 7.81 -15.37
N TYR A 212 -4.46 7.92 -16.05
CA TYR A 212 -4.07 7.07 -17.17
C TYR A 212 -3.10 5.93 -16.75
N VAL A 213 -2.55 6.00 -15.54
CA VAL A 213 -1.70 4.93 -14.98
C VAL A 213 -2.56 3.92 -14.20
N CYS A 214 -3.51 4.43 -13.41
CA CYS A 214 -4.51 3.63 -12.71
C CYS A 214 -5.91 4.00 -13.22
N PRO A 215 -6.30 3.50 -14.41
CA PRO A 215 -7.52 3.94 -15.09
C PRO A 215 -8.78 3.78 -14.24
N PRO A 216 -9.63 4.80 -14.15
CA PRO A 216 -10.86 4.75 -13.35
C PRO A 216 -11.81 3.63 -13.78
N ALA A 217 -11.79 3.23 -15.07
CA ALA A 217 -12.55 2.09 -15.57
C ALA A 217 -12.15 0.78 -14.88
N GLY A 218 -10.84 0.52 -14.73
CA GLY A 218 -10.33 -0.64 -13.99
C GLY A 218 -10.66 -0.57 -12.50
N ILE A 219 -10.61 0.63 -11.91
CA ILE A 219 -11.00 0.83 -10.51
C ILE A 219 -12.52 0.65 -10.31
N ALA A 220 -13.34 0.97 -11.30
CA ALA A 220 -14.78 0.67 -11.26
C ALA A 220 -15.04 -0.85 -11.28
N VAL A 221 -14.27 -1.61 -12.07
CA VAL A 221 -14.31 -3.08 -12.03
C VAL A 221 -13.91 -3.62 -10.65
N LEU A 222 -12.84 -3.05 -10.05
CA LEU A 222 -12.46 -3.37 -8.68
C LEU A 222 -13.62 -3.16 -7.70
N TYR A 223 -14.25 -1.99 -7.74
CA TYR A 223 -15.40 -1.65 -6.89
C TYR A 223 -16.55 -2.65 -7.07
N ASN A 224 -16.89 -3.00 -8.32
CA ASN A 224 -17.97 -3.94 -8.61
C ASN A 224 -17.72 -5.35 -8.03
N ASN A 225 -16.45 -5.74 -7.85
CA ASN A 225 -16.05 -7.02 -7.26
C ASN A 225 -15.84 -6.95 -5.73
N ALA A 226 -15.93 -5.78 -5.13
CA ALA A 226 -15.71 -5.60 -3.70
C ALA A 226 -16.93 -6.02 -2.86
N ASN A 227 -16.72 -6.17 -1.55
CA ASN A 227 -17.79 -6.49 -0.59
C ASN A 227 -18.84 -5.35 -0.46
N PRO A 228 -20.04 -5.62 0.11
CA PRO A 228 -21.11 -4.61 0.25
C PRO A 228 -20.73 -3.38 1.10
N ASN A 229 -19.74 -3.48 1.99
CA ASN A 229 -19.30 -2.36 2.83
C ASN A 229 -18.22 -1.51 2.14
N THR A 230 -18.26 -1.43 0.79
CA THR A 230 -17.28 -0.69 0.02
C THR A 230 -17.86 0.62 -0.50
N LYS A 231 -17.09 1.69 -0.32
CA LYS A 231 -17.37 3.02 -0.83
C LYS A 231 -16.31 3.43 -1.84
N ILE A 232 -16.73 4.07 -2.93
CA ILE A 232 -15.83 4.67 -3.90
C ILE A 232 -16.12 6.15 -4.09
N VAL A 233 -15.05 6.95 -4.13
CA VAL A 233 -15.10 8.38 -4.45
C VAL A 233 -14.36 8.63 -5.74
N PHE A 234 -15.08 9.10 -6.77
CA PHE A 234 -14.48 9.59 -8.01
C PHE A 234 -14.27 11.09 -7.94
N LYS A 235 -13.04 11.56 -8.20
CA LYS A 235 -12.68 12.97 -8.29
C LYS A 235 -12.32 13.33 -9.72
N GLN A 236 -12.88 14.42 -10.23
CA GLN A 236 -12.65 14.88 -11.61
C GLN A 236 -11.36 15.70 -11.77
N ASN A 237 -10.85 16.27 -10.70
CA ASN A 237 -9.77 17.27 -10.74
C ASN A 237 -8.36 16.67 -10.73
N GLY A 238 -8.18 15.40 -11.00
CA GLY A 238 -6.87 14.77 -10.89
C GLY A 238 -6.55 13.76 -11.97
N THR A 239 -5.25 13.61 -12.20
CA THR A 239 -4.60 12.52 -12.92
C THR A 239 -3.70 11.76 -11.96
N HIS A 240 -2.87 10.83 -12.45
CA HIS A 240 -1.93 10.11 -11.60
C HIS A 240 -0.90 11.02 -10.91
N GLY A 241 -0.40 12.03 -11.60
CA GLY A 241 0.65 12.95 -11.11
C GLY A 241 0.21 14.38 -10.85
N TYR A 242 -1.01 14.73 -11.24
CA TYR A 242 -1.51 16.11 -11.16
C TYR A 242 -2.84 16.19 -10.43
N ARG A 243 -2.99 17.23 -9.61
CA ARG A 243 -4.25 17.62 -8.96
C ARG A 243 -4.53 19.07 -9.28
N SER A 244 -5.72 19.36 -9.79
CA SER A 244 -6.13 20.73 -10.04
C SER A 244 -6.17 21.53 -8.74
N PRO A 245 -5.69 22.77 -8.74
CA PRO A 245 -5.79 23.69 -7.60
C PRO A 245 -7.21 24.20 -7.38
N TRP A 246 -8.17 23.86 -8.22
CA TRP A 246 -9.55 24.33 -8.09
C TRP A 246 -10.16 23.93 -6.75
N LYS A 247 -10.65 24.93 -6.02
CA LYS A 247 -11.26 24.75 -4.69
C LYS A 247 -12.57 23.97 -4.76
N LYS A 248 -13.36 24.13 -5.83
CA LYS A 248 -14.56 23.36 -6.10
C LYS A 248 -14.18 22.14 -6.94
N ASN A 249 -14.23 20.99 -6.32
CA ASN A 249 -13.86 19.72 -6.94
C ASN A 249 -15.11 18.85 -7.03
N PRO A 250 -15.70 18.73 -8.22
CA PRO A 250 -16.83 17.82 -8.39
C PRO A 250 -16.41 16.41 -8.01
N THR A 251 -17.15 15.81 -7.12
CA THR A 251 -16.95 14.43 -6.67
C THR A 251 -18.22 13.64 -6.86
N SER A 252 -18.08 12.39 -7.24
CA SER A 252 -19.16 11.42 -7.23
C SER A 252 -18.83 10.34 -6.21
N VAL A 253 -19.75 10.11 -5.29
CA VAL A 253 -19.63 9.08 -4.25
C VAL A 253 -20.60 7.97 -4.55
N ARG A 254 -20.17 6.73 -4.46
CA ARG A 254 -21.02 5.55 -4.53
C ARG A 254 -20.72 4.63 -3.36
N GLU A 255 -21.78 4.12 -2.79
CA GLU A 255 -21.79 3.14 -1.70
C GLU A 255 -22.54 1.90 -2.18
N LYS A 256 -22.11 0.73 -1.75
CA LYS A 256 -22.80 -0.54 -1.97
C LYS A 256 -23.77 -0.82 -0.83
#